data_6b2a4778acc0326a77f2d581a0be0fca
#
_entry.id   6b2a4778acc0326a77f2d581a0be0fca
#
_cell.length_a   1.000
_cell.length_b   1.000
_cell.length_c   1.000
_cell.angle_alpha   90.00
_cell.angle_beta   90.00
_cell.angle_gamma   90.00
#
_symmetry.space_group_name_H-M   'P 1'
#
loop_
_entity.id
_entity.type
_entity.pdbx_description
1 polymer ?
#
loop_
_entity_poly.entity_id
_entity_poly.type
_entity_poly.pdbx_seq_one_letter_code
_entity_poly.pdbx_strand_id
1 'polypeptide(L)' 'MKIKDVKNMSNEALLAKLDELRLELGIEKRKITATGVASKKIKMREMRRSVAQILTVLGQRGVKY' A
#
# COMPACT_ATOMS: atom_id res chain seq x y z
N MET A 1 2.93 1.95 -7.37
CA MET A 1 3.77 3.16 -7.21
C MET A 1 5.21 2.81 -7.56
N LYS A 2 5.91 3.74 -8.20
CA LYS A 2 7.34 3.56 -8.46
C LYS A 2 8.14 3.95 -7.22
N ILE A 3 9.23 3.24 -6.96
CA ILE A 3 10.05 3.49 -5.78
C ILE A 3 10.62 4.92 -5.75
N LYS A 4 10.90 5.50 -6.92
CA LYS A 4 11.35 6.90 -7.01
C LYS A 4 10.32 7.87 -6.44
N ASP A 5 9.04 7.66 -6.75
CA ASP A 5 7.95 8.50 -6.26
C ASP A 5 7.83 8.38 -4.74
N VAL A 6 7.95 7.16 -4.23
CA VAL A 6 7.89 6.90 -2.79
C VAL A 6 9.04 7.61 -2.06
N LYS A 7 10.25 7.55 -2.61
CA LYS A 7 11.43 8.20 -2.02
C LYS A 7 11.34 9.72 -2.01
N ASN A 8 10.58 10.30 -2.93
CA ASN A 8 10.40 11.74 -3.03
C ASN A 8 9.26 12.28 -2.16
N MET A 9 8.45 11.41 -1.58
CA MET A 9 7.33 11.83 -0.73
C MET A 9 7.78 12.19 0.68
N SER A 10 7.09 13.15 1.31
CA SER A 10 7.32 13.49 2.70
C SER A 10 6.85 12.36 3.62
N ASN A 11 7.35 12.33 4.87
CA ASN A 11 6.92 11.33 5.84
C ASN A 11 5.42 11.37 6.08
N GLU A 12 4.83 12.56 6.18
CA GLU A 12 3.40 12.73 6.37
C GLU A 12 2.60 12.17 5.19
N ALA A 13 3.06 12.44 3.96
CA ALA A 13 2.42 11.93 2.76
C ALA A 13 2.51 10.41 2.69
N LEU A 14 3.65 9.84 3.07
CA LEU A 14 3.83 8.38 3.11
C LEU A 14 2.92 7.73 4.13
N LEU A 15 2.79 8.30 5.31
CA LEU A 15 1.90 7.77 6.35
C LEU A 15 0.43 7.83 5.93
N ALA A 16 0.01 8.95 5.33
CA ALA A 16 -1.35 9.11 4.83
C ALA A 16 -1.64 8.09 3.71
N LYS A 17 -0.69 7.90 2.79
CA LYS A 17 -0.84 6.93 1.69
C LYS A 17 -0.88 5.50 2.22
N LEU A 18 -0.09 5.21 3.24
CA LEU A 18 -0.08 3.90 3.88
C LEU A 18 -1.45 3.56 4.48
N ASP A 19 -2.04 4.48 5.22
CA ASP A 19 -3.37 4.29 5.80
C ASP A 19 -4.44 4.09 4.73
N GLU A 20 -4.40 4.90 3.67
CA GLU A 20 -5.30 4.78 2.53
C GLU A 20 -5.21 3.41 1.87
N LEU A 21 -3.98 2.95 1.59
CA LEU A 21 -3.75 1.66 0.96
C LEU A 21 -4.19 0.49 1.85
N ARG A 22 -3.96 0.58 3.15
CA ARG A 22 -4.40 -0.44 4.10
C ARG A 22 -5.93 -0.56 4.13
N LEU A 23 -6.61 0.58 4.10
CA LEU A 23 -8.07 0.60 4.07
C LEU A 23 -8.60 -0.02 2.78
N GLU A 24 -8.04 0.36 1.64
CA GLU A 24 -8.41 -0.21 0.34
C GLU A 24 -8.16 -1.71 0.26
N LEU A 25 -7.02 -2.18 0.79
CA LEU A 25 -6.71 -3.60 0.84
C LEU A 25 -7.76 -4.38 1.63
N GLY A 26 -8.20 -3.85 2.77
CA GLY A 26 -9.24 -4.46 3.57
C GLY A 26 -10.56 -4.58 2.82
N ILE A 27 -10.95 -3.53 2.11
CA ILE A 27 -12.18 -3.50 1.31
C ILE A 27 -12.09 -4.50 0.13
N GLU A 28 -10.99 -4.48 -0.62
CA GLU A 28 -10.80 -5.39 -1.77
C GLU A 28 -10.74 -6.84 -1.33
N LYS A 29 -10.10 -7.13 -0.22
CA LYS A 29 -10.03 -8.47 0.34
C LYS A 29 -11.42 -9.03 0.66
N ARG A 30 -12.29 -8.21 1.24
CA ARG A 30 -13.68 -8.60 1.52
C ARG A 30 -14.46 -8.85 0.23
N LYS A 31 -14.29 -8.00 -0.78
CA LYS A 31 -14.94 -8.15 -2.08
C LYS A 31 -14.53 -9.45 -2.77
N ILE A 32 -13.25 -9.80 -2.75
CA ILE A 32 -12.74 -11.03 -3.34
C ILE A 32 -13.36 -12.25 -2.64
N THR A 33 -13.41 -12.24 -1.32
CA THR A 33 -14.01 -13.32 -0.54
C THR A 33 -15.49 -13.51 -0.89
N ALA A 34 -16.21 -12.40 -1.10
CA ALA A 34 -17.64 -12.42 -1.41
C ALA A 34 -17.93 -12.82 -2.87
N THR A 35 -17.10 -12.38 -3.83
CA THR A 35 -17.37 -12.53 -5.27
C THR A 35 -16.45 -13.50 -6.00
N GLY A 36 -15.28 -13.81 -5.44
CA GLY A 36 -14.31 -14.70 -6.08
C GLY A 36 -13.67 -14.19 -7.35
N VAL A 37 -13.63 -12.86 -7.56
CA VAL A 37 -13.15 -12.25 -8.81
C VAL A 37 -11.62 -12.25 -8.86
N ALA A 38 -11.04 -13.03 -9.77
CA ALA A 38 -9.60 -13.23 -9.90
C ALA A 38 -8.84 -11.96 -10.31
N SER A 39 -9.43 -11.08 -11.11
CA SER A 39 -8.80 -9.84 -11.59
C SER A 39 -8.41 -8.91 -10.42
N LYS A 40 -9.15 -8.95 -9.32
CA LYS A 40 -8.85 -8.13 -8.14
C LYS A 40 -7.63 -8.60 -7.37
N LYS A 41 -7.22 -9.86 -7.54
CA LYS A 41 -6.01 -10.39 -6.91
C LYS A 41 -4.75 -9.70 -7.43
N ILE A 42 -4.70 -9.35 -8.71
CA ILE A 42 -3.59 -8.61 -9.31
C ILE A 42 -3.49 -7.22 -8.70
N LYS A 43 -4.62 -6.52 -8.59
CA LYS A 43 -4.69 -5.20 -7.97
C LYS A 43 -4.25 -5.24 -6.51
N MET A 44 -4.69 -6.25 -5.75
CA MET A 44 -4.27 -6.44 -4.36
C MET A 44 -2.76 -6.66 -4.24
N ARG A 45 -2.18 -7.44 -5.15
CA ARG A 45 -0.74 -7.69 -5.17
C ARG A 45 0.04 -6.40 -5.38
N GLU A 46 -0.42 -5.55 -6.30
CA GLU A 46 0.18 -4.24 -6.55
C GLU A 46 0.08 -3.32 -5.34
N MET A 47 -1.09 -3.30 -4.69
CA MET A 47 -1.31 -2.51 -3.47
C MET A 47 -0.40 -2.96 -2.33
N ARG A 48 -0.27 -4.28 -2.13
CA ARG A 48 0.66 -4.84 -1.13
C ARG A 48 2.10 -4.45 -1.43
N ARG A 49 2.50 -4.46 -2.69
CA ARG A 49 3.83 -4.02 -3.10
C ARG A 49 4.06 -2.56 -2.76
N SER A 50 3.07 -1.71 -3.03
CA SER A 50 3.13 -0.28 -2.69
C SER A 50 3.27 -0.08 -1.18
N VAL A 51 2.50 -0.80 -0.39
CA VAL A 51 2.61 -0.76 1.08
C VAL A 51 4.02 -1.16 1.52
N ALA A 52 4.56 -2.24 0.97
CA ALA A 52 5.91 -2.70 1.30
C ALA A 52 6.97 -1.66 0.95
N GLN A 53 6.85 -0.99 -0.20
CA GLN A 53 7.75 0.08 -0.60
C GLN A 53 7.70 1.26 0.38
N ILE A 54 6.50 1.67 0.78
CA ILE A 54 6.31 2.77 1.74
C ILE A 54 6.94 2.39 3.09
N LEU A 55 6.67 1.20 3.59
CA LEU A 55 7.23 0.72 4.86
C LEU A 55 8.75 0.65 4.81
N THR A 56 9.32 0.21 3.69
CA THR A 56 10.77 0.15 3.50
C THR A 56 11.40 1.54 3.59
N VAL A 57 10.82 2.52 2.89
CA VAL A 57 11.34 3.91 2.91
C VAL A 57 11.19 4.53 4.29
N LEU A 58 10.05 4.34 4.94
CA LEU A 58 9.84 4.84 6.32
C LEU A 58 10.84 4.22 7.29
N GLY A 59 11.09 2.91 7.16
CA GLY A 59 12.08 2.21 7.97
C GLY A 59 13.49 2.76 7.77
N GLN A 60 13.87 3.05 6.52
CA GLN A 60 15.17 3.66 6.20
C GLN A 60 15.32 5.06 6.78
N ARG A 61 14.23 5.81 6.89
CA ARG A 61 14.21 7.15 7.47
C ARG A 61 14.12 7.14 9.00
N GLY A 62 13.92 5.96 9.59
CA GLY A 62 13.74 5.83 11.04
C GLY A 62 12.40 6.34 11.55
N VAL A 63 11.39 6.41 10.67
CA VAL A 63 10.04 6.84 11.04
C VAL A 63 9.25 5.67 11.58
N LYS A 64 8.64 5.84 12.75
CA LYS A 64 7.73 4.83 13.33
C LYS A 64 6.34 4.97 12.71
N TYR A 65 5.71 3.84 12.43
CA TYR A 65 4.38 3.80 11.81
C TYR A 65 3.45 2.81 12.49
#